data_a3bebe448c1370760a7681751ebd14b8
#
_entry.id   a3bebe448c1370760a7681751ebd14b8
#
_cell.length_a   1.000
_cell.length_b   1.000
_cell.length_c   1.000
_cell.angle_alpha   90.00
_cell.angle_beta   90.00
_cell.angle_gamma   90.00
#
_symmetry.space_group_name_H-M   'P 1'
#
loop_
_entity.id
_entity.type
_entity.pdbx_description
1 polymer ?
#
loop_
_entity_poly.entity_id
_entity_poly.type
_entity_poly.pdbx_seq_one_letter_code
_entity_poly.pdbx_strand_id
1 'polypeptide(L)'
;YSDFNTAQYNSTNGSAQVVFGVPITETDTVSLMFGIDSNQITTYAGSTPKSIIDYIDAVGSRTFHAWRTELGWARDSRNDYFMPTRGTYQRVGLETTLPGSTIEYYKLNYQISKYWPIIPSLVINTRAEIGYGDAYGNDKTRVIDNGDGTTRTVTASGLPFYENFYAGGTNSVRGFEDNTLGPREVTNGYPNGQPLGGSLKTVGSVEAYFPRLFDSPSARVSAFVDFGNVYNGTDNFKANELRVSTGVALLWRAPVGPISISYAFPLKKKDGDEIERLQFTFGGQF
;
A
#
# COMPACT_ATOMS: atom_id res chain seq x y z
N TYR A 1 11.93 6.64 15.47
CA TYR A 1 12.32 7.71 14.55
C TYR A 1 12.71 7.10 13.21
N SER A 2 12.14 7.55 12.13
CA SER A 2 12.46 7.09 10.78
C SER A 2 12.47 8.26 9.79
N ASP A 3 13.44 8.26 8.88
CA ASP A 3 13.50 9.16 7.74
C ASP A 3 13.10 8.38 6.48
N PHE A 4 12.13 8.89 5.76
CA PHE A 4 11.66 8.32 4.50
C PHE A 4 11.86 9.36 3.39
N ASN A 5 12.82 9.09 2.52
CA ASN A 5 13.21 9.99 1.43
C ASN A 5 12.65 9.45 0.12
N THR A 6 11.84 10.24 -0.55
CA THR A 6 11.30 9.95 -1.88
C THR A 6 11.78 11.00 -2.88
N ALA A 7 11.55 10.76 -4.18
CA ALA A 7 11.79 11.78 -5.21
C ALA A 7 10.88 13.02 -5.05
N GLN A 8 9.77 12.87 -4.33
CA GLN A 8 8.74 13.92 -4.16
C GLN A 8 9.00 14.81 -2.94
N TYR A 9 9.35 14.22 -1.82
CA TYR A 9 9.60 14.92 -0.56
C TYR A 9 10.38 14.02 0.40
N ASN A 10 10.96 14.61 1.44
CA ASN A 10 11.49 13.88 2.58
C ASN A 10 10.47 13.96 3.73
N SER A 11 10.24 12.82 4.39
CA SER A 11 9.38 12.68 5.55
C SER A 11 10.19 12.16 6.72
N THR A 12 10.28 12.97 7.77
CA THR A 12 10.91 12.60 9.04
C THR A 12 9.81 12.32 10.05
N ASN A 13 9.68 11.06 10.47
CA ASN A 13 8.63 10.60 11.36
C ASN A 13 9.19 10.21 12.72
N GLY A 14 8.63 10.76 13.79
CA GLY A 14 8.80 10.33 15.17
C GLY A 14 7.48 9.77 15.68
N SER A 15 7.48 8.51 16.13
CA SER A 15 6.26 7.87 16.64
C SER A 15 6.50 7.10 17.93
N ALA A 16 5.46 7.01 18.75
CA ALA A 16 5.39 6.12 19.89
C ALA A 16 4.00 5.48 19.94
N GLN A 17 3.94 4.17 20.09
CA GLN A 17 2.68 3.43 20.09
C GLN A 17 2.68 2.29 21.09
N VAL A 18 1.49 1.95 21.58
CA VAL A 18 1.22 0.78 22.42
C VAL A 18 0.17 -0.06 21.71
N VAL A 19 0.43 -1.35 21.60
CA VAL A 19 -0.46 -2.32 20.95
C VAL A 19 -0.87 -3.38 21.96
N PHE A 20 -2.18 -3.58 22.10
CA PHE A 20 -2.78 -4.65 22.89
C PHE A 20 -3.38 -5.67 21.92
N GLY A 21 -2.94 -6.93 22.01
CA GLY A 21 -3.48 -8.03 21.21
C GLY A 21 -4.07 -9.09 22.12
N VAL A 22 -5.32 -9.47 21.85
CA VAL A 22 -6.05 -10.49 22.62
C VAL A 22 -6.45 -11.61 21.68
N PRO A 23 -5.93 -12.84 21.84
CA PRO A 23 -6.45 -14.00 21.12
C PRO A 23 -7.85 -14.32 21.63
N ILE A 24 -8.82 -14.31 20.73
CA ILE A 24 -10.23 -14.65 21.03
C ILE A 24 -10.46 -16.16 20.86
N THR A 25 -9.81 -16.74 19.85
CA THR A 25 -9.77 -18.17 19.57
C THR A 25 -8.35 -18.60 19.22
N GLU A 26 -8.14 -19.87 18.90
CA GLU A 26 -6.84 -20.37 18.41
C GLU A 26 -6.41 -19.71 17.08
N THR A 27 -7.37 -19.20 16.32
CA THR A 27 -7.13 -18.61 14.99
C THR A 27 -7.41 -17.13 14.92
N ASP A 28 -8.15 -16.56 15.87
CA ASP A 28 -8.63 -15.18 15.80
C ASP A 28 -7.98 -14.31 16.87
N THR A 29 -7.47 -13.16 16.48
CA THR A 29 -6.88 -12.16 17.36
C THR A 29 -7.54 -10.81 17.10
N VAL A 30 -7.90 -10.12 18.17
CA VAL A 30 -8.30 -8.71 18.12
C VAL A 30 -7.19 -7.86 18.70
N SER A 31 -6.89 -6.75 18.07
CA SER A 31 -5.86 -5.81 18.50
C SER A 31 -6.41 -4.40 18.63
N LEU A 32 -5.88 -3.67 19.61
CA LEU A 32 -6.15 -2.25 19.81
C LEU A 32 -4.81 -1.54 19.92
N MET A 33 -4.60 -0.51 19.10
CA MET A 33 -3.41 0.32 19.12
C MET A 33 -3.79 1.75 19.49
N PHE A 34 -2.95 2.37 20.30
CA PHE A 34 -2.92 3.81 20.56
C PHE A 34 -1.51 4.32 20.28
N GLY A 35 -1.42 5.42 19.55
CA GLY A 35 -0.14 6.00 19.18
C GLY A 35 -0.20 7.52 19.05
N ILE A 36 0.99 8.09 19.09
CA ILE A 36 1.24 9.49 18.76
C ILE A 36 2.31 9.54 17.68
N ASP A 37 2.09 10.38 16.69
CA ASP A 37 3.01 10.58 15.58
C ASP A 37 3.26 12.05 15.35
N SER A 38 4.48 12.34 14.91
CA SER A 38 4.89 13.66 14.43
C SER A 38 5.63 13.45 13.12
N ASN A 39 5.05 13.89 12.04
CA ASN A 39 5.60 13.74 10.70
C ASN A 39 5.97 15.11 10.13
N GLN A 40 7.27 15.34 9.91
CA GLN A 40 7.80 16.56 9.32
C GLN A 40 8.12 16.35 7.85
N ILE A 41 7.51 17.18 6.98
CA ILE A 41 7.67 17.11 5.53
C ILE A 41 8.61 18.21 5.04
N THR A 42 9.61 17.80 4.26
CA THR A 42 10.51 18.69 3.55
C THR A 42 10.32 18.53 2.04
N THR A 43 9.99 19.61 1.36
CA THR A 43 9.71 19.65 -0.08
C THR A 43 10.95 20.04 -0.87
N TYR A 44 11.02 19.60 -2.13
CA TYR A 44 12.10 19.92 -3.06
C TYR A 44 11.61 20.91 -4.13
N ALA A 45 12.37 21.97 -4.37
CA ALA A 45 12.03 22.96 -5.37
C ALA A 45 11.93 22.34 -6.77
N GLY A 46 10.76 22.46 -7.41
CA GLY A 46 10.48 21.95 -8.75
C GLY A 46 10.24 20.45 -8.87
N SER A 47 10.63 19.62 -7.89
CA SER A 47 10.39 18.16 -7.92
C SER A 47 9.17 17.75 -7.14
N THR A 48 8.82 18.44 -6.05
CA THR A 48 7.61 18.14 -5.28
C THR A 48 6.37 18.48 -6.12
N PRO A 49 5.41 17.54 -6.25
CA PRO A 49 4.13 17.78 -6.90
C PRO A 49 3.39 18.99 -6.32
N LYS A 50 2.75 19.75 -7.20
CA LYS A 50 2.03 20.97 -6.80
C LYS A 50 0.87 20.65 -5.84
N SER A 51 0.19 19.52 -6.05
CA SER A 51 -0.89 19.05 -5.16
C SER A 51 -0.41 18.87 -3.72
N ILE A 52 0.81 18.37 -3.51
CA ILE A 52 1.43 18.21 -2.19
C ILE A 52 1.77 19.58 -1.58
N ILE A 53 2.31 20.49 -2.38
CA ILE A 53 2.63 21.86 -1.92
C ILE A 53 1.35 22.58 -1.54
N ASP A 54 0.32 22.52 -2.38
CA ASP A 54 -0.98 23.16 -2.13
C ASP A 54 -1.65 22.59 -0.86
N TYR A 55 -1.52 21.27 -0.61
CA TYR A 55 -2.00 20.63 0.61
C TYR A 55 -1.28 21.18 1.87
N ILE A 56 0.05 21.27 1.84
CA ILE A 56 0.88 21.79 2.94
C ILE A 56 0.53 23.27 3.20
N ASP A 57 0.43 24.05 2.12
CA ASP A 57 0.10 25.47 2.20
C ASP A 57 -1.30 25.70 2.80
N ALA A 58 -2.28 24.87 2.45
CA ALA A 58 -3.63 24.93 2.99
C ALA A 58 -3.67 24.64 4.50
N VAL A 59 -2.90 23.63 4.94
CA VAL A 59 -2.76 23.32 6.38
C VAL A 59 -1.97 24.40 7.11
N GLY A 60 -0.99 25.02 6.42
CA GLY A 60 -0.13 26.07 6.98
C GLY A 60 0.94 25.54 7.93
N SER A 61 1.24 24.26 7.87
CA SER A 61 2.28 23.61 8.66
C SER A 61 2.98 22.53 7.82
N ARG A 62 4.27 22.37 8.01
CA ARG A 62 5.09 21.27 7.47
C ARG A 62 5.23 20.10 8.45
N THR A 63 4.73 20.28 9.67
CA THR A 63 4.72 19.26 10.72
C THR A 63 3.28 18.87 11.01
N PHE A 64 3.00 17.58 10.90
CA PHE A 64 1.70 16.97 11.09
C PHE A 64 1.76 16.10 12.35
N HIS A 65 0.97 16.46 13.36
CA HIS A 65 0.82 15.69 14.59
C HIS A 65 -0.46 14.87 14.52
N ALA A 66 -0.41 13.63 14.94
CA ALA A 66 -1.55 12.75 14.98
C ALA A 66 -1.61 11.94 16.28
N TRP A 67 -2.78 11.88 16.88
CA TRP A 67 -3.16 10.93 17.90
C TRP A 67 -3.90 9.81 17.17
N ARG A 68 -3.29 8.63 17.08
CA ARG A 68 -3.87 7.51 16.32
C ARG A 68 -4.41 6.42 17.20
N THR A 69 -5.49 5.80 16.76
CA THR A 69 -5.97 4.54 17.28
C THR A 69 -6.29 3.60 16.13
N GLU A 70 -6.02 2.32 16.31
CA GLU A 70 -6.38 1.27 15.34
C GLU A 70 -7.09 0.15 16.07
N LEU A 71 -8.23 -0.26 15.54
CA LEU A 71 -8.92 -1.50 15.91
C LEU A 71 -8.66 -2.52 14.80
N GLY A 72 -8.03 -3.63 15.16
CA GLY A 72 -7.67 -4.71 14.26
C GLY A 72 -8.35 -6.02 14.62
N TRP A 73 -8.68 -6.81 13.61
CA TRP A 73 -9.03 -8.21 13.73
C TRP A 73 -8.24 -9.01 12.70
N ALA A 74 -7.68 -10.12 13.11
CA ALA A 74 -6.98 -11.04 12.24
C ALA A 74 -7.41 -12.47 12.52
N ARG A 75 -7.60 -13.25 11.45
CA ARG A 75 -7.83 -14.69 11.49
C ARG A 75 -6.79 -15.40 10.65
N ASP A 76 -6.07 -16.34 11.27
CA ASP A 76 -5.10 -17.19 10.58
C ASP A 76 -5.40 -18.66 10.86
N SER A 77 -5.92 -19.35 9.86
CA SER A 77 -6.21 -20.79 9.89
C SER A 77 -5.33 -21.57 8.90
N ARG A 78 -4.23 -20.96 8.42
CA ARG A 78 -3.29 -21.60 7.51
C ARG A 78 -2.58 -22.76 8.23
N ASN A 79 -2.30 -23.82 7.48
CA ASN A 79 -1.60 -24.98 8.03
C ASN A 79 -0.08 -24.78 8.16
N ASP A 80 0.48 -23.79 7.48
CA ASP A 80 1.89 -23.38 7.54
C ASP A 80 1.98 -21.88 7.31
N TYR A 81 2.91 -21.22 8.00
CA TYR A 81 3.08 -19.76 7.89
C TYR A 81 3.78 -19.35 6.59
N PHE A 82 4.80 -20.09 6.18
CA PHE A 82 5.64 -19.75 5.02
C PHE A 82 5.19 -20.40 3.71
N MET A 83 4.74 -21.66 3.79
CA MET A 83 4.34 -22.45 2.62
C MET A 83 2.96 -23.05 2.80
N PRO A 84 1.93 -22.24 3.03
CA PRO A 84 0.60 -22.76 3.24
C PRO A 84 0.08 -23.49 2.00
N THR A 85 -0.63 -24.59 2.26
CA THR A 85 -1.31 -25.37 1.23
C THR A 85 -2.81 -25.40 1.42
N ARG A 86 -3.30 -25.00 2.59
CA ARG A 86 -4.72 -24.90 2.93
C ARG A 86 -4.95 -23.86 4.04
N GLY A 87 -6.19 -23.40 4.15
CA GLY A 87 -6.61 -22.45 5.18
C GLY A 87 -6.75 -21.04 4.63
N THR A 88 -7.03 -20.12 5.52
CA THR A 88 -7.32 -18.73 5.18
C THR A 88 -6.60 -17.81 6.16
N TYR A 89 -6.04 -16.75 5.65
CA TYR A 89 -5.61 -15.58 6.42
C TYR A 89 -6.52 -14.41 6.05
N GLN A 90 -7.03 -13.71 7.06
CA GLN A 90 -7.82 -12.49 6.89
C GLN A 90 -7.37 -11.47 7.92
N ARG A 91 -7.36 -10.20 7.51
CA ARG A 91 -7.13 -9.07 8.42
C ARG A 91 -8.03 -7.91 8.04
N VAL A 92 -8.64 -7.31 9.07
CA VAL A 92 -9.33 -6.02 8.98
C VAL A 92 -8.66 -5.09 9.96
N GLY A 93 -8.37 -3.86 9.54
CA GLY A 93 -7.87 -2.80 10.42
C GLY A 93 -8.63 -1.50 10.11
N LEU A 94 -9.16 -0.88 11.16
CA LEU A 94 -9.73 0.45 11.11
C LEU A 94 -8.84 1.38 11.94
N GLU A 95 -8.08 2.19 11.26
CA GLU A 95 -7.27 3.26 11.86
C GLU A 95 -8.07 4.57 11.81
N THR A 96 -7.99 5.36 12.86
CA THR A 96 -8.52 6.73 12.89
C THR A 96 -7.61 7.61 13.73
N THR A 97 -7.48 8.87 13.33
CA THR A 97 -6.90 9.89 14.18
C THR A 97 -7.96 10.41 15.14
N LEU A 98 -7.52 10.94 16.28
CA LEU A 98 -8.42 11.54 17.28
C LEU A 98 -8.51 13.06 17.11
N PRO A 99 -9.58 13.69 17.59
CA PRO A 99 -9.69 15.15 17.63
C PRO A 99 -8.50 15.80 18.31
N GLY A 100 -7.99 16.89 17.71
CA GLY A 100 -6.74 17.53 18.11
C GLY A 100 -5.53 17.14 17.30
N SER A 101 -5.66 16.19 16.39
CA SER A 101 -4.68 15.90 15.32
C SER A 101 -4.66 17.04 14.30
N THR A 102 -3.54 17.23 13.61
CA THR A 102 -3.43 18.25 12.55
C THR A 102 -4.44 18.00 11.43
N ILE A 103 -4.62 16.75 11.04
CA ILE A 103 -5.64 16.28 10.10
C ILE A 103 -6.39 15.12 10.75
N GLU A 104 -7.71 15.18 10.65
CA GLU A 104 -8.61 14.16 11.16
C GLU A 104 -9.04 13.23 10.01
N TYR A 105 -8.54 12.00 10.01
CA TYR A 105 -8.78 11.01 8.95
C TYR A 105 -9.03 9.61 9.53
N TYR A 106 -9.57 8.74 8.69
CA TYR A 106 -9.68 7.31 8.95
C TYR A 106 -9.17 6.50 7.76
N LYS A 107 -8.72 5.28 8.04
CA LYS A 107 -8.29 4.29 7.04
C LYS A 107 -8.87 2.93 7.38
N LEU A 108 -9.51 2.30 6.43
CA LEU A 108 -9.98 0.93 6.50
C LEU A 108 -9.11 0.07 5.59
N ASN A 109 -8.54 -0.98 6.14
CA ASN A 109 -7.77 -1.97 5.40
C ASN A 109 -8.42 -3.33 5.54
N TYR A 110 -8.64 -4.03 4.45
CA TYR A 110 -9.05 -5.42 4.42
C TYR A 110 -8.12 -6.23 3.54
N GLN A 111 -7.63 -7.34 4.08
CA GLN A 111 -6.79 -8.29 3.35
C GLN A 111 -7.33 -9.70 3.57
N ILE A 112 -7.38 -10.47 2.51
CA ILE A 112 -7.70 -11.89 2.53
C ILE A 112 -6.75 -12.68 1.64
N SER A 113 -6.33 -13.86 2.10
CA SER A 113 -5.58 -14.84 1.33
C SER A 113 -6.12 -16.22 1.65
N LYS A 114 -6.59 -16.96 0.66
CA LYS A 114 -7.17 -18.29 0.85
C LYS A 114 -6.48 -19.31 -0.04
N TYR A 115 -6.12 -20.44 0.55
CA TYR A 115 -5.44 -21.56 -0.08
C TYR A 115 -6.38 -22.73 -0.28
N TRP A 116 -6.52 -23.14 -1.53
CA TRP A 116 -7.41 -24.20 -1.99
C TRP A 116 -6.56 -25.37 -2.47
N PRO A 117 -6.44 -26.47 -1.71
CA PRO A 117 -5.77 -27.67 -2.16
C PRO A 117 -6.63 -28.40 -3.21
N ILE A 118 -6.26 -28.28 -4.49
CA ILE A 118 -7.01 -28.91 -5.59
C ILE A 118 -6.60 -30.37 -5.71
N ILE A 119 -5.30 -30.62 -5.81
CA ILE A 119 -4.66 -31.94 -5.77
C ILE A 119 -3.33 -31.83 -5.00
N PRO A 120 -2.71 -32.93 -4.59
CA PRO A 120 -1.45 -32.88 -3.83
C PRO A 120 -0.30 -32.13 -4.50
N SER A 121 -0.36 -31.95 -5.81
CA SER A 121 0.66 -31.24 -6.61
C SER A 121 0.23 -29.84 -7.05
N LEU A 122 -1.00 -29.41 -6.74
CA LEU A 122 -1.54 -28.10 -7.15
C LEU A 122 -2.36 -27.49 -6.03
N VAL A 123 -1.95 -26.30 -5.59
CA VAL A 123 -2.69 -25.45 -4.66
C VAL A 123 -2.99 -24.12 -5.35
N ILE A 124 -4.23 -23.68 -5.32
CA ILE A 124 -4.60 -22.34 -5.78
C ILE A 124 -4.63 -21.41 -4.57
N ASN A 125 -3.98 -20.27 -4.67
CA ASN A 125 -4.13 -19.17 -3.74
C ASN A 125 -4.93 -18.05 -4.41
N THR A 126 -5.90 -17.51 -3.68
CA THR A 126 -6.62 -16.31 -4.06
C THR A 126 -6.37 -15.24 -3.01
N ARG A 127 -5.84 -14.08 -3.43
CA ARG A 127 -5.56 -12.95 -2.55
C ARG A 127 -6.32 -11.71 -3.02
N ALA A 128 -6.83 -10.95 -2.07
CA ALA A 128 -7.38 -9.62 -2.31
C ALA A 128 -6.98 -8.68 -1.18
N GLU A 129 -6.76 -7.42 -1.52
CA GLU A 129 -6.49 -6.33 -0.61
C GLU A 129 -7.31 -5.11 -1.05
N ILE A 130 -8.04 -4.52 -0.12
CA ILE A 130 -8.82 -3.30 -0.30
C ILE A 130 -8.43 -2.36 0.81
N GLY A 131 -8.03 -1.15 0.45
CA GLY A 131 -7.75 -0.06 1.37
C GLY A 131 -8.60 1.16 0.99
N TYR A 132 -9.22 1.78 1.95
CA TYR A 132 -9.94 3.04 1.76
C TYR A 132 -9.66 3.98 2.92
N GLY A 133 -9.44 5.26 2.62
CA GLY A 133 -9.26 6.28 3.63
C GLY A 133 -9.79 7.62 3.16
N ASP A 134 -10.22 8.44 4.12
CA ASP A 134 -10.73 9.78 3.88
C ASP A 134 -10.58 10.66 5.13
N ALA A 135 -10.67 11.98 4.97
CA ALA A 135 -10.79 12.90 6.09
C ALA A 135 -12.22 12.90 6.61
N TYR A 136 -12.38 13.06 7.94
CA TYR A 136 -13.69 13.24 8.56
C TYR A 136 -13.83 14.61 9.26
N GLY A 137 -12.72 15.36 9.37
CA GLY A 137 -12.72 16.74 9.86
C GLY A 137 -13.09 17.74 8.77
N ASN A 138 -13.06 19.02 9.15
CA ASN A 138 -13.27 20.11 8.21
C ASN A 138 -12.07 20.28 7.28
N ASP A 139 -12.33 20.55 6.01
CA ASP A 139 -11.30 20.92 5.05
C ASP A 139 -10.53 22.13 5.52
N LYS A 140 -9.21 22.11 5.38
CA LYS A 140 -8.35 23.25 5.66
C LYS A 140 -8.22 24.07 4.39
N THR A 141 -8.73 25.29 4.39
CA THR A 141 -8.67 26.19 3.23
C THR A 141 -7.92 27.44 3.59
N ARG A 142 -7.03 27.89 2.70
CA ARG A 142 -6.24 29.10 2.86
C ARG A 142 -6.10 29.86 1.55
N VAL A 143 -6.08 31.19 1.62
CA VAL A 143 -5.75 32.06 0.50
C VAL A 143 -4.26 32.39 0.57
N ILE A 144 -3.55 32.11 -0.51
CA ILE A 144 -2.09 32.30 -0.66
C ILE A 144 -1.86 33.47 -1.63
N ASP A 145 -1.01 34.41 -1.25
CA ASP A 145 -0.50 35.46 -2.12
C ASP A 145 0.63 34.88 -2.98
N ASN A 146 0.51 35.01 -4.29
CA ASN A 146 1.51 34.52 -5.25
C ASN A 146 2.74 35.48 -5.38
N GLY A 147 2.71 36.64 -4.74
CA GLY A 147 3.79 37.63 -4.79
C GLY A 147 3.79 38.51 -6.05
N ASP A 148 2.85 38.30 -6.97
CA ASP A 148 2.64 39.07 -8.20
C ASP A 148 1.37 39.96 -8.15
N GLY A 149 0.79 40.09 -6.95
CA GLY A 149 -0.49 40.78 -6.71
C GLY A 149 -1.71 39.93 -6.97
N THR A 150 -1.54 38.65 -7.33
CA THR A 150 -2.63 37.68 -7.44
C THR A 150 -2.69 36.77 -6.22
N THR A 151 -3.87 36.23 -5.92
CA THR A 151 -4.05 35.25 -4.86
C THR A 151 -4.61 33.94 -5.42
N ARG A 152 -4.27 32.82 -4.77
CA ARG A 152 -4.86 31.50 -5.05
C ARG A 152 -5.45 30.92 -3.77
N THR A 153 -6.58 30.23 -3.89
CA THR A 153 -7.18 29.47 -2.79
C THR A 153 -6.68 28.02 -2.90
N VAL A 154 -6.14 27.51 -1.80
CA VAL A 154 -5.69 26.11 -1.69
C VAL A 154 -6.52 25.41 -0.60
N THR A 155 -6.80 24.13 -0.82
CA THR A 155 -7.61 23.32 0.11
C THR A 155 -6.92 21.99 0.33
N ALA A 156 -6.78 21.61 1.60
CA ALA A 156 -6.40 20.27 2.02
C ALA A 156 -7.69 19.53 2.40
N SER A 157 -8.05 18.55 1.61
CA SER A 157 -9.22 17.69 1.78
C SER A 157 -8.85 16.23 1.57
N GLY A 158 -9.68 15.32 2.07
CA GLY A 158 -9.48 13.89 1.93
C GLY A 158 -8.32 13.33 2.74
N LEU A 159 -7.91 12.10 2.41
CA LEU A 159 -6.79 11.43 3.06
C LEU A 159 -5.50 12.24 2.86
N PRO A 160 -4.70 12.48 3.93
CA PRO A 160 -3.40 13.15 3.78
C PRO A 160 -2.48 12.39 2.81
N PHE A 161 -1.78 13.11 1.94
CA PHE A 161 -0.93 12.51 0.89
C PHE A 161 0.13 11.54 1.42
N TYR A 162 0.65 11.76 2.62
CA TYR A 162 1.63 10.88 3.28
C TYR A 162 1.01 9.60 3.87
N GLU A 163 -0.32 9.48 3.86
CA GLU A 163 -1.09 8.31 4.27
C GLU A 163 -1.72 7.57 3.08
N ASN A 164 -1.49 8.04 1.86
CA ASN A 164 -2.02 7.43 0.65
C ASN A 164 -1.60 5.97 0.51
N PHE A 165 -2.49 5.17 -0.06
CA PHE A 165 -2.20 3.82 -0.49
C PHE A 165 -1.41 3.82 -1.78
N TYR A 166 -0.54 2.82 -1.93
CA TYR A 166 0.24 2.59 -3.14
C TYR A 166 0.04 1.17 -3.66
N ALA A 167 0.24 0.97 -4.95
CA ALA A 167 0.23 -0.32 -5.61
C ALA A 167 1.33 -0.39 -6.69
N GLY A 168 1.64 -1.59 -7.13
CA GLY A 168 2.80 -1.97 -7.93
C GLY A 168 3.82 -2.71 -7.08
N GLY A 169 4.61 -3.57 -7.71
CA GLY A 169 5.68 -4.31 -7.06
C GLY A 169 5.31 -5.71 -6.55
N THR A 170 6.27 -6.33 -5.91
CA THR A 170 6.25 -7.75 -5.51
C THR A 170 5.10 -8.12 -4.58
N ASN A 171 4.67 -7.20 -3.72
CA ASN A 171 3.62 -7.44 -2.72
C ASN A 171 2.21 -7.04 -3.21
N SER A 172 2.09 -6.55 -4.44
CA SER A 172 0.87 -5.96 -4.96
C SER A 172 0.56 -6.48 -6.38
N VAL A 173 0.97 -5.76 -7.42
CA VAL A 173 0.82 -6.14 -8.83
C VAL A 173 2.21 -6.30 -9.42
N ARG A 174 2.69 -7.54 -9.49
CA ARG A 174 4.03 -7.87 -10.01
C ARG A 174 4.16 -7.47 -11.48
N GLY A 175 5.38 -7.14 -11.92
CA GLY A 175 5.67 -6.66 -13.28
C GLY A 175 5.57 -5.15 -13.46
N PHE A 176 5.14 -4.43 -12.44
CA PHE A 176 5.21 -2.98 -12.33
C PHE A 176 6.17 -2.63 -11.20
N GLU A 177 6.85 -1.49 -11.33
CA GLU A 177 7.76 -1.00 -10.30
C GLU A 177 7.01 -0.71 -8.99
N ASP A 178 7.71 -0.84 -7.86
CA ASP A 178 7.14 -0.68 -6.53
C ASP A 178 6.50 0.70 -6.35
N ASN A 179 5.23 0.73 -5.92
CA ASN A 179 4.49 1.93 -5.56
C ASN A 179 4.26 2.93 -6.71
N THR A 180 4.28 2.49 -7.97
CA THR A 180 4.19 3.39 -9.13
C THR A 180 2.82 3.42 -9.81
N LEU A 181 1.88 2.56 -9.44
CA LEU A 181 0.53 2.54 -10.02
C LEU A 181 -0.38 3.61 -9.43
N GLY A 182 -1.26 4.15 -10.24
CA GLY A 182 -2.33 5.07 -9.83
C GLY A 182 -2.24 6.46 -10.42
N PRO A 183 -2.80 7.47 -9.71
CA PRO A 183 -2.73 8.87 -10.08
C PRO A 183 -1.29 9.38 -10.12
N ARG A 184 -1.00 10.23 -11.11
CA ARG A 184 0.35 10.79 -11.31
C ARG A 184 0.26 12.29 -11.57
N GLU A 185 1.29 13.02 -11.17
CA GLU A 185 1.42 14.45 -11.43
C GLU A 185 2.77 14.76 -12.09
N VAL A 186 2.74 15.49 -13.20
CA VAL A 186 3.94 15.90 -13.94
C VAL A 186 4.70 16.97 -13.15
N THR A 187 5.99 16.75 -12.97
CA THR A 187 6.91 17.67 -12.30
C THR A 187 8.22 17.77 -13.10
N ASN A 188 9.08 18.72 -12.72
CA ASN A 188 10.39 18.86 -13.37
C ASN A 188 11.22 17.58 -13.21
N GLY A 189 11.73 17.06 -14.32
CA GLY A 189 12.49 15.80 -14.36
C GLY A 189 11.64 14.54 -14.47
N TYR A 190 10.31 14.64 -14.37
CA TYR A 190 9.38 13.51 -14.43
C TYR A 190 8.26 13.76 -15.45
N PRO A 191 8.55 13.67 -16.76
CA PRO A 191 7.57 13.98 -17.82
C PRO A 191 6.37 13.02 -17.83
N ASN A 192 6.53 11.78 -17.35
CA ASN A 192 5.45 10.81 -17.20
C ASN A 192 4.66 10.96 -15.88
N GLY A 193 4.99 11.97 -15.08
CA GLY A 193 4.44 12.22 -13.76
C GLY A 193 5.02 11.33 -12.68
N GLN A 194 4.98 11.84 -11.44
CA GLN A 194 5.32 11.08 -10.23
C GLN A 194 4.06 10.42 -9.66
N PRO A 195 4.13 9.18 -9.14
CA PRO A 195 2.99 8.50 -8.55
C PRO A 195 2.60 9.17 -7.22
N LEU A 196 1.36 9.57 -7.09
CA LEU A 196 0.84 10.23 -5.89
C LEU A 196 0.24 9.24 -4.87
N GLY A 197 0.07 7.97 -5.26
CA GLY A 197 -0.77 7.06 -4.51
C GLY A 197 -2.26 7.42 -4.62
N GLY A 198 -3.07 6.95 -3.70
CA GLY A 198 -4.51 7.26 -3.69
C GLY A 198 -5.18 6.87 -2.39
N SER A 199 -6.40 7.34 -2.20
CA SER A 199 -7.20 7.06 -1.01
C SER A 199 -8.02 5.76 -1.11
N LEU A 200 -8.08 5.13 -2.30
CA LEU A 200 -8.68 3.82 -2.52
C LEU A 200 -7.68 2.90 -3.20
N LYS A 201 -7.39 1.74 -2.58
CA LYS A 201 -6.56 0.66 -3.13
C LYS A 201 -7.42 -0.56 -3.41
N THR A 202 -7.26 -1.15 -4.59
CA THR A 202 -7.87 -2.44 -4.93
C THR A 202 -6.82 -3.29 -5.62
N VAL A 203 -6.44 -4.41 -5.00
CA VAL A 203 -5.45 -5.36 -5.51
C VAL A 203 -5.96 -6.78 -5.33
N GLY A 204 -5.72 -7.62 -6.31
CA GLY A 204 -6.04 -9.04 -6.23
C GLY A 204 -5.02 -9.88 -6.98
N SER A 205 -4.95 -11.14 -6.58
CA SER A 205 -4.07 -12.14 -7.20
C SER A 205 -4.72 -13.52 -7.19
N VAL A 206 -4.51 -14.24 -8.27
CA VAL A 206 -4.78 -15.68 -8.34
C VAL A 206 -3.48 -16.37 -8.71
N GLU A 207 -3.02 -17.27 -7.84
CA GLU A 207 -1.71 -17.91 -7.99
C GLU A 207 -1.82 -19.43 -7.83
N ALA A 208 -1.31 -20.15 -8.81
CA ALA A 208 -1.23 -21.60 -8.82
C ALA A 208 0.15 -22.04 -8.32
N TYR A 209 0.21 -22.67 -7.17
CA TYR A 209 1.43 -23.22 -6.57
C TYR A 209 1.61 -24.69 -6.95
N PHE A 210 2.86 -25.06 -7.24
CA PHE A 210 3.28 -26.41 -7.57
C PHE A 210 4.23 -26.96 -6.49
N PRO A 211 3.72 -27.46 -5.34
CA PRO A 211 4.54 -27.81 -4.19
C PRO A 211 5.53 -28.95 -4.43
N ARG A 212 5.30 -29.77 -5.45
CA ARG A 212 6.10 -30.98 -5.75
C ARG A 212 6.98 -30.87 -6.98
N LEU A 213 7.05 -29.67 -7.60
CA LEU A 213 7.79 -29.54 -8.86
C LEU A 213 9.30 -29.81 -8.72
N PHE A 214 9.88 -29.46 -7.55
CA PHE A 214 11.31 -29.69 -7.28
C PHE A 214 11.57 -30.79 -6.24
N ASP A 215 10.53 -31.51 -5.80
CA ASP A 215 10.61 -32.50 -4.72
C ASP A 215 11.34 -31.96 -3.46
N SER A 216 11.22 -30.67 -3.23
CA SER A 216 11.89 -29.93 -2.14
C SER A 216 10.86 -29.31 -1.20
N PRO A 217 10.96 -29.54 0.11
CA PRO A 217 10.07 -28.90 1.08
C PRO A 217 10.36 -27.41 1.28
N SER A 218 11.49 -26.92 0.76
CA SER A 218 11.94 -25.53 0.95
C SER A 218 11.78 -24.65 -0.28
N ALA A 219 11.43 -25.21 -1.46
CA ALA A 219 11.26 -24.45 -2.69
C ALA A 219 9.91 -24.73 -3.36
N ARG A 220 9.28 -23.70 -3.87
CA ARG A 220 7.97 -23.77 -4.53
C ARG A 220 7.93 -22.83 -5.74
N VAL A 221 7.50 -23.36 -6.88
CA VAL A 221 7.21 -22.56 -8.07
C VAL A 221 5.73 -22.26 -8.15
N SER A 222 5.41 -21.13 -8.72
CA SER A 222 4.04 -20.73 -9.01
C SER A 222 3.90 -20.05 -10.35
N ALA A 223 2.67 -20.04 -10.86
CA ALA A 223 2.21 -19.17 -11.93
C ALA A 223 1.08 -18.30 -11.42
N PHE A 224 1.05 -17.02 -11.79
CA PHE A 224 0.12 -16.06 -11.22
C PHE A 224 -0.52 -15.14 -12.25
N VAL A 225 -1.65 -14.58 -11.85
CA VAL A 225 -2.28 -13.41 -12.46
C VAL A 225 -2.55 -12.42 -11.35
N ASP A 226 -1.95 -11.23 -11.45
CA ASP A 226 -2.18 -10.12 -10.54
C ASP A 226 -2.97 -9.02 -11.23
N PHE A 227 -3.82 -8.35 -10.47
CA PHE A 227 -4.56 -7.19 -10.96
C PHE A 227 -4.74 -6.18 -9.83
N GLY A 228 -4.74 -4.90 -10.19
CA GLY A 228 -4.94 -3.86 -9.18
C GLY A 228 -4.65 -2.46 -9.67
N ASN A 229 -5.01 -1.51 -8.85
CA ASN A 229 -4.70 -0.09 -9.00
C ASN A 229 -5.01 0.65 -7.70
N VAL A 230 -4.58 1.92 -7.64
CA VAL A 230 -5.03 2.89 -6.64
C VAL A 230 -5.76 4.05 -7.31
N TYR A 231 -6.68 4.67 -6.57
CA TYR A 231 -7.54 5.73 -7.08
C TYR A 231 -7.64 6.84 -6.03
N ASN A 232 -7.88 8.05 -6.49
CA ASN A 232 -8.15 9.18 -5.62
C ASN A 232 -9.67 9.28 -5.35
N GLY A 233 -10.13 8.56 -4.31
CA GLY A 233 -11.53 8.44 -3.93
C GLY A 233 -12.31 7.34 -4.67
N THR A 234 -13.48 6.99 -4.13
CA THR A 234 -14.38 5.97 -4.67
C THR A 234 -15.02 6.40 -5.99
N ASP A 235 -15.29 7.69 -6.18
CA ASP A 235 -15.92 8.26 -7.37
C ASP A 235 -15.04 8.14 -8.62
N ASN A 236 -13.73 7.99 -8.41
CA ASN A 236 -12.75 7.80 -9.47
C ASN A 236 -12.46 6.33 -9.79
N PHE A 237 -13.12 5.40 -9.10
CA PHE A 237 -12.95 3.97 -9.38
C PHE A 237 -13.46 3.61 -10.77
N LYS A 238 -12.57 3.01 -11.56
CA LYS A 238 -12.88 2.51 -12.91
C LYS A 238 -12.24 1.15 -13.10
N ALA A 239 -13.03 0.10 -13.19
CA ALA A 239 -12.54 -1.27 -13.37
C ALA A 239 -11.71 -1.45 -14.66
N ASN A 240 -11.96 -0.63 -15.69
CA ASN A 240 -11.15 -0.63 -16.92
C ASN A 240 -9.76 0.00 -16.72
N GLU A 241 -9.49 0.62 -15.59
CA GLU A 241 -8.17 1.17 -15.22
C GLU A 241 -7.33 0.23 -14.35
N LEU A 242 -7.87 -0.93 -13.97
CA LEU A 242 -7.08 -1.97 -13.34
C LEU A 242 -5.94 -2.40 -14.27
N ARG A 243 -4.71 -2.41 -13.75
CA ARG A 243 -3.56 -3.05 -14.40
C ARG A 243 -3.67 -4.54 -14.19
N VAL A 244 -3.15 -5.30 -15.13
CA VAL A 244 -3.15 -6.77 -15.07
C VAL A 244 -1.79 -7.27 -15.52
N SER A 245 -1.23 -8.20 -14.78
CA SER A 245 -0.01 -8.91 -15.14
C SER A 245 -0.15 -10.40 -14.94
N THR A 246 0.71 -11.17 -15.59
CA THR A 246 0.85 -12.61 -15.40
C THR A 246 2.32 -12.97 -15.35
N GLY A 247 2.66 -14.08 -14.73
CA GLY A 247 4.05 -14.49 -14.65
C GLY A 247 4.25 -15.77 -13.86
N VAL A 248 5.51 -16.00 -13.57
CA VAL A 248 5.97 -17.14 -12.76
C VAL A 248 6.78 -16.63 -11.57
N ALA A 249 6.74 -17.35 -10.47
CA ALA A 249 7.54 -17.01 -9.30
C ALA A 249 8.17 -18.28 -8.69
N LEU A 250 9.33 -18.09 -8.09
CA LEU A 250 10.02 -19.05 -7.25
C LEU A 250 10.05 -18.52 -5.83
N LEU A 251 9.48 -19.26 -4.90
CA LEU A 251 9.62 -19.02 -3.47
C LEU A 251 10.57 -20.04 -2.89
N TRP A 252 11.63 -19.59 -2.23
CA TRP A 252 12.63 -20.44 -1.60
C TRP A 252 12.83 -20.05 -0.13
N ARG A 253 12.59 -20.99 0.76
CA ARG A 253 12.90 -20.87 2.19
C ARG A 253 14.38 -21.22 2.40
N ALA A 254 15.26 -20.24 2.12
CA ALA A 254 16.68 -20.37 2.31
C ALA A 254 17.08 -20.32 3.81
N PRO A 255 18.24 -20.88 4.20
CA PRO A 255 18.74 -20.79 5.59
C PRO A 255 18.91 -19.36 6.10
N VAL A 256 19.14 -18.41 5.19
CA VAL A 256 19.33 -16.97 5.49
C VAL A 256 18.02 -16.18 5.49
N GLY A 257 16.90 -16.81 5.22
CA GLY A 257 15.57 -16.20 5.15
C GLY A 257 14.81 -16.52 3.85
N PRO A 258 13.52 -16.20 3.78
CA PRO A 258 12.73 -16.44 2.58
C PRO A 258 13.18 -15.54 1.43
N ILE A 259 13.27 -16.12 0.25
CA ILE A 259 13.63 -15.46 -1.01
C ILE A 259 12.49 -15.67 -1.99
N SER A 260 12.01 -14.60 -2.63
CA SER A 260 11.07 -14.68 -3.75
C SER A 260 11.69 -14.03 -4.98
N ILE A 261 11.59 -14.72 -6.11
CA ILE A 261 11.99 -14.22 -7.43
C ILE A 261 10.77 -14.37 -8.33
N SER A 262 10.35 -13.30 -8.98
CA SER A 262 9.25 -13.35 -9.95
C SER A 262 9.65 -12.74 -11.28
N TYR A 263 9.11 -13.33 -12.35
CA TYR A 263 9.21 -12.78 -13.70
C TYR A 263 7.81 -12.59 -14.26
N ALA A 264 7.45 -11.33 -14.51
CA ALA A 264 6.10 -10.92 -14.84
C ALA A 264 5.98 -10.18 -16.17
N PHE A 265 4.87 -10.40 -16.85
CA PHE A 265 4.49 -9.72 -18.08
C PHE A 265 3.23 -8.88 -17.83
N PRO A 266 3.29 -7.55 -17.94
CA PRO A 266 2.10 -6.71 -17.93
C PRO A 266 1.22 -7.02 -19.16
N LEU A 267 0.01 -7.52 -18.89
CA LEU A 267 -1.01 -7.77 -19.93
C LEU A 267 -1.82 -6.53 -20.23
N LYS A 268 -2.09 -5.73 -19.19
CA LYS A 268 -2.82 -4.46 -19.31
C LYS A 268 -2.09 -3.39 -18.52
N LYS A 269 -1.62 -2.39 -19.24
CA LYS A 269 -0.88 -1.25 -18.73
C LYS A 269 -1.41 0.04 -19.35
N LYS A 270 -1.03 1.19 -18.78
CA LYS A 270 -1.24 2.53 -19.35
C LYS A 270 0.09 3.18 -19.73
N ASP A 271 0.01 4.20 -20.58
CA ASP A 271 1.17 5.04 -20.89
C ASP A 271 1.65 5.72 -19.60
N GLY A 272 2.97 5.70 -19.41
CA GLY A 272 3.61 6.21 -18.19
C GLY A 272 3.74 5.21 -17.04
N ASP A 273 3.16 4.00 -17.14
CA ASP A 273 3.40 2.94 -16.15
C ASP A 273 4.87 2.48 -16.21
N GLU A 274 5.51 2.40 -15.05
CA GLU A 274 6.88 1.93 -14.88
C GLU A 274 6.88 0.40 -14.75
N ILE A 275 7.67 -0.25 -15.62
CA ILE A 275 7.65 -1.72 -15.76
C ILE A 275 8.93 -2.32 -15.19
N GLU A 276 8.76 -3.22 -14.24
CA GLU A 276 9.84 -4.03 -13.68
C GLU A 276 9.47 -5.51 -13.77
N ARG A 277 9.96 -6.19 -14.81
CA ARG A 277 9.59 -7.58 -15.10
C ARG A 277 10.22 -8.60 -14.16
N LEU A 278 11.47 -8.39 -13.80
CA LEU A 278 12.21 -9.27 -12.87
C LEU A 278 12.22 -8.60 -11.50
N GLN A 279 11.59 -9.23 -10.54
CA GLN A 279 11.51 -8.70 -9.17
C GLN A 279 12.06 -9.71 -8.18
N PHE A 280 12.74 -9.21 -7.18
CA PHE A 280 13.40 -9.99 -6.14
C PHE A 280 13.05 -9.45 -4.75
N THR A 281 12.69 -10.35 -3.85
CA THR A 281 12.42 -10.00 -2.44
C THR A 281 13.21 -10.93 -1.52
N PHE A 282 13.85 -10.35 -0.53
CA PHE A 282 14.59 -11.07 0.51
C PHE A 282 14.03 -10.70 1.89
N GLY A 283 13.76 -11.71 2.72
CA GLY A 283 13.33 -11.51 4.12
C GLY A 283 11.91 -10.96 4.28
N GLY A 284 11.12 -10.86 3.22
CA GLY A 284 9.73 -10.39 3.25
C GLY A 284 8.78 -11.40 3.89
N GLN A 285 7.64 -10.89 4.43
CA GLN A 285 6.49 -11.73 4.76
C GLN A 285 5.69 -11.97 3.47
N PHE A 286 5.31 -13.21 3.22
CA PHE A 286 4.55 -13.65 2.05
C PHE A 286 3.11 -13.96 2.40
#